data_3ed493bef47870734c977213bfb5e72e
#
_entry.id   3ed493bef47870734c977213bfb5e72e
#
_cell.length_a   1.000
_cell.length_b   1.000
_cell.length_c   1.000
_cell.angle_alpha   90.00
_cell.angle_beta   90.00
_cell.angle_gamma   90.00
#
_symmetry.space_group_name_H-M   'P 1'
#
loop_
_entity.id
_entity.type
_entity.pdbx_description
1 polymer ?
#
loop_
_entity_poly.entity_id
_entity_poly.type
_entity_poly.pdbx_seq_one_letter_code
_entity_poly.pdbx_strand_id
1 'polypeptide(L)'
;MNTFLLKTEHLTKRFGNHTVLDGVSIEIPAGCIFGLVGENGAGKSTFVKCVTGIHKLDGGSICLGGNVSMIPQEFNLAQDLSVCENIFLGREPSRFGIIDRAKMAEESRRLLSELSAEISPYGSVAELNVAEKQMVEIAKALSVQSKLLIMDEPTTVLNSHETALLFRVMRELKKEGKSILFISHRLDEICTICDEVAVLRDGTLVHRSPASELNPEKIANLMVGRELTGLFPEQILSDSSETVLECRNLCSGKEVKGVSFALKRGSVTGLAGLAGAGRTEVAEVICGLRKRSGGSVELFGKTVSIRTPADAIRNRIVYLTEDRQASGLLPDFSVTRNTTLASLVKYCTAGFIHSKKETLTAQEYIREFGIKTESAEAPIASLSGGNQQKVAIAKCLDNAPEIFIFDEPTRGVDVGARREIYDFIAALAKKGMTCLIISSDMDEIIGMCPRILVMRAGTIAGELNGKEITQENIMYLATGVKKQ
;
A
#
# COMPACT_ATOMS: atom_id res chain seq x y z
N MET A 1 -33.42 -7.81 24.62
CA MET A 1 -31.97 -7.53 24.73
C MET A 1 -31.52 -7.11 23.35
N ASN A 2 -30.85 -5.96 23.19
CA ASN A 2 -30.40 -5.52 21.87
C ASN A 2 -29.39 -6.55 21.35
N THR A 3 -29.75 -7.25 20.28
CA THR A 3 -28.91 -8.25 19.61
C THR A 3 -27.75 -7.59 18.82
N PHE A 4 -27.80 -6.27 18.63
CA PHE A 4 -26.81 -5.51 17.86
C PHE A 4 -26.03 -4.53 18.73
N LEU A 5 -24.73 -4.42 18.46
CA LEU A 5 -23.85 -3.45 19.13
C LEU A 5 -23.75 -2.14 18.35
N LEU A 6 -23.75 -2.21 17.01
CA LEU A 6 -23.89 -1.08 16.12
C LEU A 6 -25.04 -1.36 15.14
N LYS A 7 -25.91 -0.39 14.98
CA LYS A 7 -26.93 -0.39 13.91
C LYS A 7 -26.96 0.98 13.26
N THR A 8 -26.79 1.01 11.94
CA THR A 8 -27.01 2.21 11.12
C THR A 8 -28.24 2.01 10.25
N GLU A 9 -29.05 3.04 10.10
CA GLU A 9 -30.24 3.03 9.24
C GLU A 9 -30.16 4.20 8.28
N HIS A 10 -30.09 3.90 6.98
CA HIS A 10 -30.05 4.87 5.88
C HIS A 10 -29.02 5.99 6.08
N LEU A 11 -27.83 5.65 6.62
CA LEU A 11 -26.78 6.60 6.92
C LEU A 11 -26.32 7.32 5.67
N THR A 12 -26.48 8.64 5.67
CA THR A 12 -26.11 9.50 4.54
C THR A 12 -25.15 10.58 4.99
N LYS A 13 -24.07 10.80 4.18
CA LYS A 13 -23.09 11.85 4.42
C LYS A 13 -22.71 12.52 3.11
N ARG A 14 -22.71 13.87 3.14
CA ARG A 14 -22.36 14.72 2.00
C ARG A 14 -21.22 15.69 2.36
N PHE A 15 -20.39 16.00 1.39
CA PHE A 15 -19.41 17.06 1.45
C PHE A 15 -19.62 18.00 0.25
N GLY A 16 -20.18 19.17 0.51
CA GLY A 16 -20.65 20.05 -0.56
C GLY A 16 -21.72 19.35 -1.43
N ASN A 17 -21.48 19.29 -2.72
CA ASN A 17 -22.39 18.63 -3.67
C ASN A 17 -22.11 17.12 -3.84
N HIS A 18 -21.07 16.59 -3.19
CA HIS A 18 -20.69 15.19 -3.33
C HIS A 18 -21.27 14.34 -2.20
N THR A 19 -22.08 13.34 -2.54
CA THR A 19 -22.59 12.34 -1.59
C THR A 19 -21.55 11.23 -1.47
N VAL A 20 -20.99 11.05 -0.26
CA VAL A 20 -19.94 10.04 0.02
C VAL A 20 -20.54 8.78 0.61
N LEU A 21 -21.64 8.90 1.39
CA LEU A 21 -22.42 7.76 1.87
C LEU A 21 -23.87 8.01 1.51
N ASP A 22 -24.52 7.02 0.91
CA ASP A 22 -25.88 7.10 0.43
C ASP A 22 -26.73 5.95 0.97
N GLY A 23 -27.45 6.21 2.05
CA GLY A 23 -28.41 5.27 2.63
C GLY A 23 -27.82 4.00 3.22
N VAL A 24 -26.59 4.02 3.75
CA VAL A 24 -25.88 2.83 4.25
C VAL A 24 -26.55 2.31 5.53
N SER A 25 -27.01 1.04 5.48
CA SER A 25 -27.61 0.35 6.63
C SER A 25 -26.80 -0.90 6.96
N ILE A 26 -26.12 -0.89 8.13
CA ILE A 26 -25.24 -1.98 8.59
C ILE A 26 -25.61 -2.30 10.05
N GLU A 27 -25.67 -3.58 10.38
CA GLU A 27 -25.86 -4.07 11.75
C GLU A 27 -24.69 -4.94 12.14
N ILE A 28 -24.02 -4.63 13.26
CA ILE A 28 -22.90 -5.42 13.81
C ILE A 28 -23.40 -6.11 15.08
N PRO A 29 -23.43 -7.45 15.10
CA PRO A 29 -23.80 -8.21 16.29
C PRO A 29 -22.81 -8.03 17.44
N ALA A 30 -23.24 -8.29 18.67
CA ALA A 30 -22.33 -8.36 19.81
C ALA A 30 -21.44 -9.61 19.71
N GLY A 31 -20.14 -9.46 20.06
CA GLY A 31 -19.16 -10.56 20.03
C GLY A 31 -18.82 -11.04 18.61
N CYS A 32 -18.80 -10.13 17.64
CA CYS A 32 -18.55 -10.41 16.23
C CYS A 32 -17.30 -9.65 15.74
N ILE A 33 -16.48 -10.29 14.91
CA ILE A 33 -15.47 -9.61 14.10
C ILE A 33 -16.11 -9.36 12.72
N PHE A 34 -16.42 -8.11 12.44
CA PHE A 34 -17.15 -7.68 11.27
C PHE A 34 -16.20 -6.97 10.29
N GLY A 35 -16.04 -7.51 9.09
CA GLY A 35 -15.21 -6.96 8.03
C GLY A 35 -15.97 -5.87 7.25
N LEU A 36 -15.35 -4.72 7.04
CA LEU A 36 -15.85 -3.68 6.13
C LEU A 36 -14.83 -3.46 5.03
N VAL A 37 -15.19 -3.85 3.81
CA VAL A 37 -14.32 -3.76 2.64
C VAL A 37 -14.91 -2.84 1.57
N GLY A 38 -14.10 -2.39 0.65
CA GLY A 38 -14.49 -1.50 -0.45
C GLY A 38 -13.26 -0.83 -1.04
N GLU A 39 -13.38 -0.31 -2.27
CA GLU A 39 -12.30 0.45 -2.90
C GLU A 39 -11.95 1.73 -2.13
N ASN A 40 -10.80 2.34 -2.46
CA ASN A 40 -10.46 3.67 -1.95
C ASN A 40 -11.49 4.68 -2.48
N GLY A 41 -12.05 5.48 -1.57
CA GLY A 41 -13.15 6.37 -1.92
C GLY A 41 -14.56 5.76 -1.78
N ALA A 42 -14.71 4.47 -1.49
CA ALA A 42 -16.01 3.82 -1.29
C ALA A 42 -16.79 4.31 -0.04
N GLY A 43 -16.18 5.19 0.78
CA GLY A 43 -16.84 5.77 1.95
C GLY A 43 -16.49 5.11 3.30
N LYS A 44 -15.60 4.10 3.36
CA LYS A 44 -15.26 3.36 4.59
C LYS A 44 -14.81 4.28 5.74
N SER A 45 -13.80 5.11 5.53
CA SER A 45 -13.29 6.04 6.55
C SER A 45 -14.31 7.11 6.92
N THR A 46 -15.19 7.52 5.98
CA THR A 46 -16.31 8.42 6.27
C THR A 46 -17.35 7.74 7.15
N PHE A 47 -17.68 6.47 6.87
CA PHE A 47 -18.56 5.65 7.71
C PHE A 47 -18.03 5.57 9.14
N VAL A 48 -16.76 5.24 9.32
CA VAL A 48 -16.10 5.18 10.62
C VAL A 48 -16.15 6.53 11.35
N LYS A 49 -15.83 7.64 10.66
CA LYS A 49 -15.90 8.99 11.24
C LYS A 49 -17.32 9.41 11.63
N CYS A 50 -18.33 8.91 10.94
CA CYS A 50 -19.73 9.09 11.34
C CYS A 50 -20.08 8.25 12.59
N VAL A 51 -19.69 6.97 12.63
CA VAL A 51 -19.92 6.07 13.77
C VAL A 51 -19.22 6.57 15.02
N THR A 52 -18.00 7.12 14.90
CA THR A 52 -17.25 7.70 16.04
C THR A 52 -17.70 9.11 16.42
N GLY A 53 -18.65 9.70 15.69
CA GLY A 53 -19.19 11.04 15.97
C GLY A 53 -18.28 12.20 15.51
N ILE A 54 -17.16 11.92 14.80
CA ILE A 54 -16.28 12.95 14.22
C ILE A 54 -17.01 13.74 13.14
N HIS A 55 -17.83 13.05 12.33
CA HIS A 55 -18.69 13.69 11.33
C HIS A 55 -20.16 13.60 11.72
N LYS A 56 -20.85 14.73 11.62
CA LYS A 56 -22.31 14.77 11.74
C LYS A 56 -22.95 14.14 10.51
N LEU A 57 -24.07 13.43 10.71
CA LEU A 57 -24.87 12.85 9.64
C LEU A 57 -25.64 13.94 8.91
N ASP A 58 -25.86 13.73 7.62
CA ASP A 58 -26.78 14.52 6.79
C ASP A 58 -28.14 13.81 6.64
N GLY A 59 -28.20 12.50 6.94
CA GLY A 59 -29.45 11.70 6.99
C GLY A 59 -29.22 10.36 7.66
N GLY A 60 -30.31 9.71 8.05
CA GLY A 60 -30.32 8.42 8.73
C GLY A 60 -30.04 8.49 10.23
N SER A 61 -29.76 7.34 10.84
CA SER A 61 -29.51 7.22 12.27
C SER A 61 -28.40 6.21 12.58
N ILE A 62 -27.75 6.38 13.75
CA ILE A 62 -26.78 5.45 14.32
C ILE A 62 -27.23 5.10 15.74
N CYS A 63 -27.33 3.81 16.04
CA CYS A 63 -27.59 3.29 17.37
C CYS A 63 -26.38 2.48 17.83
N LEU A 64 -25.78 2.87 18.97
CA LEU A 64 -24.64 2.19 19.60
C LEU A 64 -25.07 1.54 20.91
N GLY A 65 -24.78 0.24 21.07
CA GLY A 65 -25.02 -0.52 22.31
C GLY A 65 -23.94 -0.37 23.37
N GLY A 66 -22.97 0.53 23.16
CA GLY A 66 -21.87 0.77 24.11
C GLY A 66 -20.84 1.77 23.58
N ASN A 67 -19.77 1.93 24.35
CA ASN A 67 -18.66 2.81 23.99
C ASN A 67 -17.89 2.26 22.78
N VAL A 68 -17.35 3.16 21.97
CA VAL A 68 -16.53 2.87 20.80
C VAL A 68 -15.10 3.35 21.03
N SER A 69 -14.10 2.55 20.66
CA SER A 69 -12.71 2.98 20.50
C SER A 69 -12.26 2.72 19.08
N MET A 70 -11.24 3.45 18.62
CA MET A 70 -10.75 3.37 17.25
C MET A 70 -9.22 3.34 17.22
N ILE A 71 -8.69 2.46 16.40
CA ILE A 71 -7.31 2.48 15.94
C ILE A 71 -7.34 3.09 14.53
N PRO A 72 -6.79 4.29 14.34
CA PRO A 72 -6.81 4.97 13.05
C PRO A 72 -5.74 4.41 12.12
N GLN A 73 -5.87 4.69 10.82
CA GLN A 73 -4.91 4.31 9.79
C GLN A 73 -3.55 5.03 9.96
N GLU A 74 -3.57 6.30 10.35
CA GLU A 74 -2.37 7.07 10.67
C GLU A 74 -2.17 7.11 12.19
N PHE A 75 -0.90 7.05 12.62
CA PHE A 75 -0.59 7.08 14.06
C PHE A 75 -1.04 8.38 14.72
N ASN A 76 -1.79 8.24 15.80
CA ASN A 76 -2.21 9.35 16.64
C ASN A 76 -1.44 9.33 17.98
N LEU A 77 -0.11 9.25 17.89
CA LEU A 77 0.81 9.24 19.01
C LEU A 77 1.58 10.55 19.12
N ALA A 78 1.63 11.09 20.33
CA ALA A 78 2.49 12.23 20.64
C ALA A 78 3.95 11.76 20.77
N GLN A 79 4.80 12.19 19.83
CA GLN A 79 6.18 11.71 19.72
C GLN A 79 7.04 12.06 20.94
N ASP A 80 6.76 13.21 21.57
CA ASP A 80 7.51 13.73 22.73
C ASP A 80 7.10 13.14 24.07
N LEU A 81 6.06 12.29 24.08
CA LEU A 81 5.56 11.65 25.31
C LEU A 81 6.05 10.19 25.40
N SER A 82 6.10 9.68 26.62
CA SER A 82 6.37 8.26 26.87
C SER A 82 5.23 7.36 26.40
N VAL A 83 5.50 6.06 26.30
CA VAL A 83 4.52 5.04 25.91
C VAL A 83 3.31 5.06 26.85
N CYS A 84 3.52 5.05 28.17
CA CYS A 84 2.41 5.05 29.12
C CYS A 84 1.60 6.36 29.10
N GLU A 85 2.24 7.50 28.87
CA GLU A 85 1.54 8.79 28.68
C GLU A 85 0.71 8.78 27.40
N ASN A 86 1.17 8.18 26.33
CA ASN A 86 0.37 8.02 25.11
C ASN A 86 -0.83 7.09 25.28
N ILE A 87 -0.64 5.95 25.98
CA ILE A 87 -1.73 4.97 26.22
C ILE A 87 -2.86 5.62 27.03
N PHE A 88 -2.55 6.44 28.02
CA PHE A 88 -3.54 7.04 28.91
C PHE A 88 -3.83 8.53 28.65
N LEU A 89 -3.35 9.09 27.55
CA LEU A 89 -3.50 10.50 27.22
C LEU A 89 -4.96 10.96 27.32
N GLY A 90 -5.19 11.98 28.17
CA GLY A 90 -6.53 12.53 28.47
C GLY A 90 -7.40 11.67 29.39
N ARG A 91 -6.83 10.57 29.96
CA ARG A 91 -7.52 9.62 30.86
C ARG A 91 -6.57 9.09 31.93
N GLU A 92 -5.61 9.92 32.31
CA GLU A 92 -4.55 9.56 33.22
C GLU A 92 -5.15 9.13 34.58
N PRO A 93 -4.78 7.93 35.08
CA PRO A 93 -5.13 7.54 36.44
C PRO A 93 -4.67 8.60 37.43
N SER A 94 -5.58 9.10 38.25
CA SER A 94 -5.27 10.15 39.22
C SER A 94 -5.78 9.82 40.59
N ARG A 95 -5.06 10.27 41.62
CA ARG A 95 -5.49 10.21 43.02
C ARG A 95 -5.39 11.60 43.62
N PHE A 96 -6.50 12.11 44.16
CA PHE A 96 -6.59 13.48 44.69
C PHE A 96 -6.15 14.58 43.73
N GLY A 97 -6.39 14.40 42.40
CA GLY A 97 -6.01 15.37 41.36
C GLY A 97 -4.54 15.30 40.92
N ILE A 98 -3.77 14.35 41.47
CA ILE A 98 -2.38 14.10 41.08
C ILE A 98 -2.32 12.83 40.22
N ILE A 99 -1.64 12.86 39.12
CA ILE A 99 -1.47 11.71 38.21
C ILE A 99 -0.70 10.59 38.93
N ASP A 100 -1.28 9.39 38.93
CA ASP A 100 -0.66 8.18 39.47
C ASP A 100 0.21 7.50 38.36
N ARG A 101 1.43 7.97 38.22
CA ARG A 101 2.38 7.46 37.22
C ARG A 101 2.72 5.98 37.41
N ALA A 102 2.74 5.49 38.65
CA ALA A 102 3.05 4.09 38.93
C ALA A 102 1.94 3.17 38.40
N LYS A 103 0.69 3.51 38.71
CA LYS A 103 -0.48 2.79 38.20
C LYS A 103 -0.57 2.85 36.66
N MET A 104 -0.30 4.02 36.10
CA MET A 104 -0.28 4.21 34.65
C MET A 104 0.75 3.29 33.94
N ALA A 105 1.95 3.19 34.51
CA ALA A 105 3.00 2.32 33.98
C ALA A 105 2.70 0.82 34.19
N GLU A 106 2.09 0.45 35.30
CA GLU A 106 1.67 -0.93 35.60
C GLU A 106 0.61 -1.41 34.61
N GLU A 107 -0.46 -0.62 34.44
CA GLU A 107 -1.53 -0.93 33.47
C GLU A 107 -1.02 -0.96 32.04
N SER A 108 -0.12 -0.04 31.66
CA SER A 108 0.52 -0.04 30.34
C SER A 108 1.31 -1.31 30.13
N ARG A 109 2.10 -1.76 31.11
CA ARG A 109 2.86 -3.00 31.03
C ARG A 109 1.95 -4.21 30.85
N ARG A 110 0.80 -4.26 31.57
CA ARG A 110 -0.20 -5.31 31.41
C ARG A 110 -0.72 -5.36 29.98
N LEU A 111 -1.19 -4.22 29.44
CA LEU A 111 -1.73 -4.14 28.09
C LEU A 111 -0.71 -4.52 27.02
N LEU A 112 0.53 -4.06 27.16
CA LEU A 112 1.63 -4.41 26.23
C LEU A 112 2.00 -5.90 26.31
N SER A 113 1.95 -6.51 27.53
CA SER A 113 2.20 -7.95 27.68
C SER A 113 1.10 -8.80 27.05
N GLU A 114 -0.16 -8.39 27.10
CA GLU A 114 -1.29 -9.03 26.40
C GLU A 114 -1.05 -9.05 24.86
N LEU A 115 -0.39 -8.01 24.35
CA LEU A 115 0.03 -7.91 22.94
C LEU A 115 1.37 -8.61 22.64
N SER A 116 1.98 -9.27 23.65
CA SER A 116 3.33 -9.84 23.56
C SER A 116 4.38 -8.83 23.04
N ALA A 117 4.18 -7.55 23.36
CA ALA A 117 5.06 -6.45 22.97
C ALA A 117 6.06 -6.14 24.10
N GLU A 118 7.34 -6.35 23.86
CA GLU A 118 8.43 -6.04 24.81
C GLU A 118 8.83 -4.55 24.72
N ILE A 119 7.88 -3.66 25.08
CA ILE A 119 8.06 -2.21 25.02
C ILE A 119 8.06 -1.65 26.43
N SER A 120 9.06 -0.80 26.76
CA SER A 120 9.12 -0.12 28.05
C SER A 120 8.01 0.94 28.16
N PRO A 121 7.16 0.93 29.22
CA PRO A 121 6.18 1.99 29.43
C PRO A 121 6.76 3.40 29.53
N TYR A 122 8.02 3.51 29.95
CA TYR A 122 8.73 4.78 30.12
C TYR A 122 9.55 5.19 28.87
N GLY A 123 9.62 4.33 27.84
CA GLY A 123 10.33 4.62 26.59
C GLY A 123 9.68 5.78 25.83
N SER A 124 10.48 6.54 25.10
CA SER A 124 10.00 7.59 24.19
C SER A 124 9.35 6.97 22.96
N VAL A 125 8.17 7.44 22.58
CA VAL A 125 7.48 7.00 21.35
C VAL A 125 8.28 7.37 20.11
N ALA A 126 9.08 8.45 20.15
CA ALA A 126 9.94 8.84 19.02
C ALA A 126 10.97 7.76 18.66
N GLU A 127 11.48 7.01 19.63
CA GLU A 127 12.50 5.98 19.47
C GLU A 127 11.94 4.63 18.99
N LEU A 128 10.63 4.44 19.02
CA LEU A 128 9.97 3.21 18.61
C LEU A 128 9.97 3.06 17.08
N ASN A 129 10.18 1.83 16.62
CA ASN A 129 9.93 1.48 15.23
C ASN A 129 8.42 1.49 14.90
N VAL A 130 8.10 1.36 13.60
CA VAL A 130 6.71 1.50 13.12
C VAL A 130 5.78 0.43 13.69
N ALA A 131 6.26 -0.81 13.81
CA ALA A 131 5.47 -1.92 14.37
C ALA A 131 5.23 -1.74 15.89
N GLU A 132 6.24 -1.27 16.63
CA GLU A 132 6.10 -0.95 18.05
C GLU A 132 5.11 0.19 18.28
N LYS A 133 5.13 1.24 17.43
CA LYS A 133 4.14 2.31 17.45
C LYS A 133 2.73 1.78 17.24
N GLN A 134 2.55 0.81 16.33
CA GLN A 134 1.27 0.15 16.12
C GLN A 134 0.79 -0.60 17.38
N MET A 135 1.69 -1.31 18.06
CA MET A 135 1.35 -1.99 19.33
C MET A 135 0.94 -1.01 20.41
N VAL A 136 1.56 0.17 20.49
CA VAL A 136 1.17 1.23 21.41
C VAL A 136 -0.22 1.80 21.07
N GLU A 137 -0.56 2.02 19.81
CA GLU A 137 -1.90 2.44 19.38
C GLU A 137 -2.96 1.39 19.74
N ILE A 138 -2.66 0.10 19.54
CA ILE A 138 -3.57 -0.98 19.96
C ILE A 138 -3.75 -0.98 21.47
N ALA A 139 -2.67 -0.89 22.26
CA ALA A 139 -2.73 -0.82 23.72
C ALA A 139 -3.55 0.40 24.21
N LYS A 140 -3.38 1.56 23.54
CA LYS A 140 -4.15 2.79 23.79
C LYS A 140 -5.65 2.57 23.54
N ALA A 141 -6.02 1.90 22.46
CA ALA A 141 -7.42 1.58 22.15
C ALA A 141 -8.01 0.57 23.14
N LEU A 142 -7.21 -0.43 23.57
CA LEU A 142 -7.63 -1.44 24.55
C LEU A 142 -7.77 -0.86 25.97
N SER A 143 -7.01 0.19 26.33
CA SER A 143 -7.12 0.87 27.62
C SER A 143 -8.50 1.50 27.84
N VAL A 144 -9.26 1.72 26.75
CA VAL A 144 -10.66 2.13 26.80
C VAL A 144 -11.51 0.88 26.95
N GLN A 145 -12.35 0.84 27.98
CA GLN A 145 -13.34 -0.23 28.15
C GLN A 145 -14.49 -0.06 27.14
N SER A 146 -14.17 -0.21 25.85
CA SER A 146 -15.13 -0.14 24.77
C SER A 146 -15.73 -1.51 24.47
N LYS A 147 -16.99 -1.53 24.03
CA LYS A 147 -17.67 -2.72 23.53
C LYS A 147 -17.44 -2.92 22.03
N LEU A 148 -17.25 -1.83 21.28
CA LEU A 148 -16.90 -1.85 19.85
C LEU A 148 -15.50 -1.27 19.66
N LEU A 149 -14.62 -2.05 19.07
CA LEU A 149 -13.29 -1.63 18.65
C LEU A 149 -13.26 -1.52 17.12
N ILE A 150 -12.99 -0.34 16.61
CA ILE A 150 -12.80 -0.10 15.17
C ILE A 150 -11.31 -0.14 14.88
N MET A 151 -10.91 -0.94 13.89
CA MET A 151 -9.54 -1.08 13.43
C MET A 151 -9.48 -0.70 11.95
N ASP A 152 -8.91 0.46 11.64
CA ASP A 152 -8.78 0.98 10.27
C ASP A 152 -7.37 0.66 9.75
N GLU A 153 -7.26 -0.38 8.92
CA GLU A 153 -6.03 -0.88 8.30
C GLU A 153 -4.86 -1.16 9.29
N PRO A 154 -5.08 -1.85 10.41
CA PRO A 154 -4.08 -1.99 11.48
C PRO A 154 -2.88 -2.87 11.08
N THR A 155 -2.97 -3.63 9.99
CA THR A 155 -1.96 -4.59 9.53
C THR A 155 -1.03 -4.06 8.44
N THR A 156 -1.27 -2.85 7.94
CA THR A 156 -0.53 -2.28 6.79
C THR A 156 0.97 -2.24 7.01
N VAL A 157 1.41 -2.02 8.25
CA VAL A 157 2.82 -1.89 8.63
C VAL A 157 3.38 -3.10 9.39
N LEU A 158 2.54 -4.12 9.63
CA LEU A 158 2.90 -5.32 10.39
C LEU A 158 3.43 -6.43 9.45
N ASN A 159 4.42 -7.17 9.93
CA ASN A 159 4.85 -8.40 9.28
C ASN A 159 3.88 -9.55 9.56
N SER A 160 4.07 -10.71 8.93
CA SER A 160 3.18 -11.89 9.06
C SER A 160 3.08 -12.42 10.50
N HIS A 161 4.17 -12.38 11.27
CA HIS A 161 4.17 -12.82 12.67
C HIS A 161 3.37 -11.86 13.56
N GLU A 162 3.57 -10.56 13.40
CA GLU A 162 2.84 -9.51 14.14
C GLU A 162 1.36 -9.50 13.78
N THR A 163 1.02 -9.71 12.49
CA THR A 163 -0.37 -9.86 12.05
C THR A 163 -1.04 -11.08 12.70
N ALA A 164 -0.35 -12.24 12.76
CA ALA A 164 -0.88 -13.42 13.43
C ALA A 164 -1.11 -13.20 14.93
N LEU A 165 -0.23 -12.43 15.58
CA LEU A 165 -0.39 -12.02 16.98
C LEU A 165 -1.62 -11.12 17.17
N LEU A 166 -1.78 -10.09 16.33
CA LEU A 166 -2.96 -9.23 16.35
C LEU A 166 -4.25 -10.05 16.17
N PHE A 167 -4.28 -11.00 15.24
CA PHE A 167 -5.46 -11.86 15.04
C PHE A 167 -5.77 -12.76 16.25
N ARG A 168 -4.75 -13.19 16.99
CA ARG A 168 -4.94 -13.89 18.27
C ARG A 168 -5.64 -12.99 19.27
N VAL A 169 -5.14 -11.77 19.45
CA VAL A 169 -5.74 -10.77 20.35
C VAL A 169 -7.18 -10.47 19.96
N MET A 170 -7.46 -10.28 18.67
CA MET A 170 -8.84 -10.03 18.19
C MET A 170 -9.77 -11.19 18.54
N ARG A 171 -9.33 -12.46 18.41
CA ARG A 171 -10.13 -13.63 18.79
C ARG A 171 -10.37 -13.70 20.30
N GLU A 172 -9.42 -13.29 21.12
CA GLU A 172 -9.57 -13.23 22.57
C GLU A 172 -10.57 -12.15 22.98
N LEU A 173 -10.44 -10.95 22.43
CA LEU A 173 -11.39 -9.86 22.64
C LEU A 173 -12.83 -10.24 22.24
N LYS A 174 -12.98 -10.96 21.14
CA LYS A 174 -14.28 -11.52 20.73
C LYS A 174 -14.84 -12.49 21.78
N LYS A 175 -14.01 -13.39 22.33
CA LYS A 175 -14.43 -14.32 23.40
C LYS A 175 -14.86 -13.58 24.67
N GLU A 176 -14.28 -12.41 24.94
CA GLU A 176 -14.70 -11.54 26.03
C GLU A 176 -16.01 -10.77 25.75
N GLY A 177 -16.63 -11.00 24.58
CA GLY A 177 -17.88 -10.38 24.18
C GLY A 177 -17.72 -9.00 23.55
N LYS A 178 -16.50 -8.55 23.22
CA LYS A 178 -16.25 -7.34 22.45
C LYS A 178 -16.51 -7.59 20.98
N SER A 179 -16.99 -6.58 20.26
CA SER A 179 -17.12 -6.62 18.80
C SER A 179 -16.03 -5.79 18.16
N ILE A 180 -15.61 -6.21 16.98
CA ILE A 180 -14.55 -5.55 16.23
C ILE A 180 -15.09 -5.22 14.85
N LEU A 181 -14.96 -3.95 14.43
CA LEU A 181 -15.11 -3.54 13.04
C LEU A 181 -13.72 -3.46 12.44
N PHE A 182 -13.41 -4.42 11.59
CA PHE A 182 -12.10 -4.59 10.96
C PHE A 182 -12.13 -4.13 9.51
N ILE A 183 -11.31 -3.14 9.18
CA ILE A 183 -11.16 -2.61 7.82
C ILE A 183 -9.77 -2.97 7.35
N SER A 184 -9.69 -3.66 6.21
CA SER A 184 -8.44 -4.00 5.56
C SER A 184 -8.63 -4.03 4.03
N HIS A 185 -7.60 -3.68 3.31
CA HIS A 185 -7.51 -3.88 1.86
C HIS A 185 -6.91 -5.25 1.50
N ARG A 186 -6.40 -6.00 2.49
CA ARG A 186 -5.86 -7.36 2.34
C ARG A 186 -6.98 -8.36 2.52
N LEU A 187 -7.53 -8.82 1.39
CA LEU A 187 -8.75 -9.62 1.38
C LEU A 187 -8.58 -11.00 2.04
N ASP A 188 -7.37 -11.56 2.01
CA ASP A 188 -7.04 -12.80 2.72
C ASP A 188 -7.18 -12.66 4.23
N GLU A 189 -6.82 -11.48 4.78
CA GLU A 189 -7.00 -11.17 6.20
C GLU A 189 -8.48 -11.16 6.57
N ILE A 190 -9.31 -10.51 5.74
CA ILE A 190 -10.76 -10.46 5.91
C ILE A 190 -11.36 -11.86 5.95
N CYS A 191 -11.01 -12.71 4.98
CA CYS A 191 -11.48 -14.11 4.93
C CYS A 191 -11.00 -14.95 6.12
N THR A 192 -9.82 -14.62 6.69
CA THR A 192 -9.20 -15.40 7.78
C THR A 192 -9.77 -15.06 9.16
N ILE A 193 -10.11 -13.79 9.41
CA ILE A 193 -10.41 -13.32 10.77
C ILE A 193 -11.87 -12.93 10.99
N CYS A 194 -12.60 -12.48 9.95
CA CYS A 194 -13.96 -11.97 10.08
C CYS A 194 -15.01 -13.08 10.15
N ASP A 195 -16.09 -12.81 10.85
CA ASP A 195 -17.29 -13.67 10.87
C ASP A 195 -18.25 -13.30 9.75
N GLU A 196 -18.47 -12.01 9.58
CA GLU A 196 -19.31 -11.42 8.53
C GLU A 196 -18.53 -10.32 7.80
N VAL A 197 -18.90 -10.10 6.55
CA VAL A 197 -18.29 -9.07 5.69
C VAL A 197 -19.37 -8.24 5.03
N ALA A 198 -19.19 -6.92 5.07
CA ALA A 198 -19.95 -5.96 4.29
C ALA A 198 -19.07 -5.30 3.24
N VAL A 199 -19.57 -5.18 2.02
CA VAL A 199 -18.88 -4.55 0.90
C VAL A 199 -19.53 -3.20 0.59
N LEU A 200 -18.75 -2.13 0.73
CA LEU A 200 -19.14 -0.78 0.30
C LEU A 200 -18.59 -0.51 -1.10
N ARG A 201 -19.42 0.06 -1.96
CA ARG A 201 -19.04 0.55 -3.27
C ARG A 201 -19.80 1.84 -3.60
N ASP A 202 -19.09 2.87 -4.04
CA ASP A 202 -19.63 4.18 -4.41
C ASP A 202 -20.60 4.74 -3.35
N GLY A 203 -20.22 4.61 -2.07
CA GLY A 203 -21.00 5.10 -0.94
C GLY A 203 -22.22 4.27 -0.54
N THR A 204 -22.45 3.11 -1.16
CA THR A 204 -23.60 2.23 -0.89
C THR A 204 -23.15 0.86 -0.39
N LEU A 205 -23.99 0.18 0.41
CA LEU A 205 -23.80 -1.21 0.78
C LEU A 205 -24.26 -2.12 -0.36
N VAL A 206 -23.33 -2.79 -1.04
CA VAL A 206 -23.64 -3.66 -2.19
C VAL A 206 -23.78 -5.13 -1.85
N HIS A 207 -23.14 -5.57 -0.75
CA HIS A 207 -23.19 -6.96 -0.31
C HIS A 207 -22.95 -7.09 1.20
N ARG A 208 -23.58 -8.11 1.81
CA ARG A 208 -23.29 -8.56 3.17
C ARG A 208 -23.53 -10.06 3.25
N SER A 209 -22.56 -10.81 3.78
CA SER A 209 -22.70 -12.25 4.02
C SER A 209 -21.70 -12.72 5.10
N PRO A 210 -21.85 -13.97 5.60
CA PRO A 210 -20.81 -14.64 6.37
C PRO A 210 -19.49 -14.70 5.58
N ALA A 211 -18.36 -14.50 6.26
CA ALA A 211 -17.04 -14.56 5.62
C ALA A 211 -16.76 -15.94 5.01
N SER A 212 -17.33 -17.00 5.59
CA SER A 212 -17.19 -18.39 5.09
C SER A 212 -17.77 -18.64 3.69
N GLU A 213 -18.65 -17.76 3.21
CA GLU A 213 -19.24 -17.83 1.86
C GLU A 213 -18.44 -17.04 0.81
N LEU A 214 -17.38 -16.36 1.24
CA LEU A 214 -16.56 -15.48 0.45
C LEU A 214 -15.13 -16.04 0.30
N ASN A 215 -14.51 -15.66 -0.80
CA ASN A 215 -13.08 -15.78 -1.02
C ASN A 215 -12.55 -14.41 -1.50
N PRO A 216 -11.23 -14.19 -1.50
CA PRO A 216 -10.64 -12.92 -1.91
C PRO A 216 -11.10 -12.44 -3.29
N GLU A 217 -11.21 -13.36 -4.25
CA GLU A 217 -11.64 -13.05 -5.63
C GLU A 217 -13.11 -12.57 -5.67
N LYS A 218 -14.00 -13.26 -4.95
CA LYS A 218 -15.42 -12.87 -4.87
C LYS A 218 -15.61 -11.51 -4.20
N ILE A 219 -14.84 -11.23 -3.13
CA ILE A 219 -14.86 -9.92 -2.48
C ILE A 219 -14.37 -8.84 -3.45
N ALA A 220 -13.25 -9.07 -4.16
CA ALA A 220 -12.72 -8.15 -5.14
C ALA A 220 -13.73 -7.84 -6.26
N ASN A 221 -14.41 -8.86 -6.79
CA ASN A 221 -15.46 -8.69 -7.80
C ASN A 221 -16.62 -7.83 -7.29
N LEU A 222 -17.06 -8.05 -6.05
CA LEU A 222 -18.12 -7.24 -5.43
C LEU A 222 -17.71 -5.79 -5.21
N MET A 223 -16.43 -5.56 -4.83
CA MET A 223 -15.88 -4.21 -4.64
C MET A 223 -15.84 -3.43 -5.96
N VAL A 224 -15.38 -4.05 -7.03
CA VAL A 224 -15.19 -3.40 -8.35
C VAL A 224 -16.50 -3.37 -9.16
N GLY A 225 -17.44 -4.28 -8.89
CA GLY A 225 -18.76 -4.33 -9.55
C GLY A 225 -18.76 -4.89 -10.97
N ARG A 226 -17.68 -5.51 -11.39
CA ARG A 226 -17.55 -6.27 -12.64
C ARG A 226 -16.78 -7.55 -12.33
N GLU A 227 -17.02 -8.61 -13.09
CA GLU A 227 -16.21 -9.82 -12.97
C GLU A 227 -14.75 -9.49 -13.32
N LEU A 228 -13.90 -9.55 -12.33
CA LEU A 228 -12.46 -9.57 -12.53
C LEU A 228 -12.12 -11.01 -12.90
N THR A 229 -12.15 -11.33 -14.18
CA THR A 229 -11.66 -12.61 -14.68
C THR A 229 -10.14 -12.66 -14.48
N GLY A 230 -9.72 -13.19 -13.32
CA GLY A 230 -8.33 -13.21 -12.85
C GLY A 230 -7.83 -11.84 -12.36
N LEU A 231 -7.12 -11.79 -11.23
CA LEU A 231 -6.52 -10.55 -10.71
C LEU A 231 -5.37 -10.06 -11.59
N PHE A 232 -4.67 -10.98 -12.25
CA PHE A 232 -3.50 -10.69 -13.07
C PHE A 232 -3.80 -10.92 -14.56
N PRO A 233 -3.19 -10.14 -15.47
CA PRO A 233 -3.22 -10.42 -16.90
C PRO A 233 -2.42 -11.68 -17.23
N GLU A 234 -2.58 -12.18 -18.45
CA GLU A 234 -1.73 -13.24 -18.96
C GLU A 234 -0.25 -12.79 -18.95
N GLN A 235 0.61 -13.64 -18.40
CA GLN A 235 2.05 -13.34 -18.32
C GLN A 235 2.66 -13.21 -19.72
N ILE A 236 3.48 -12.17 -19.88
CA ILE A 236 4.13 -11.89 -21.15
C ILE A 236 5.45 -12.64 -21.23
N LEU A 237 5.48 -13.69 -22.01
CA LEU A 237 6.70 -14.40 -22.38
C LEU A 237 7.35 -13.67 -23.55
N SER A 238 8.57 -13.19 -23.36
CA SER A 238 9.32 -12.57 -24.46
C SER A 238 10.04 -13.65 -25.27
N ASP A 239 9.78 -13.70 -26.58
CA ASP A 239 10.51 -14.56 -27.51
C ASP A 239 11.85 -13.94 -27.93
N SER A 240 12.15 -12.71 -27.50
CA SER A 240 13.37 -12.01 -27.86
C SER A 240 14.59 -12.59 -27.13
N SER A 241 15.62 -12.91 -27.89
CA SER A 241 16.95 -13.25 -27.35
C SER A 241 17.81 -12.01 -27.05
N GLU A 242 17.39 -10.82 -27.47
CA GLU A 242 18.15 -9.58 -27.34
C GLU A 242 18.21 -9.13 -25.89
N THR A 243 19.43 -9.01 -25.36
CA THR A 243 19.68 -8.41 -24.04
C THR A 243 19.74 -6.89 -24.20
N VAL A 244 18.83 -6.19 -23.51
CA VAL A 244 18.75 -4.73 -23.54
C VAL A 244 19.45 -4.06 -22.37
N LEU A 245 19.47 -4.71 -21.21
CA LEU A 245 20.20 -4.27 -20.03
C LEU A 245 20.97 -5.45 -19.45
N GLU A 246 22.24 -5.24 -19.16
CA GLU A 246 23.06 -6.19 -18.40
C GLU A 246 23.80 -5.48 -17.28
N CYS A 247 23.62 -5.97 -16.07
CA CYS A 247 24.31 -5.53 -14.88
C CYS A 247 25.38 -6.56 -14.53
N ARG A 248 26.64 -6.12 -14.35
CA ARG A 248 27.76 -7.00 -13.99
C ARG A 248 28.42 -6.53 -12.72
N ASN A 249 28.37 -7.38 -11.70
CA ASN A 249 29.02 -7.16 -10.39
C ASN A 249 28.73 -5.78 -9.77
N LEU A 250 27.44 -5.31 -9.87
CA LEU A 250 27.06 -4.02 -9.31
C LEU A 250 27.29 -3.99 -7.81
N CYS A 251 27.97 -2.95 -7.33
CA CYS A 251 28.22 -2.70 -5.92
C CYS A 251 27.86 -1.28 -5.54
N SER A 252 27.22 -1.11 -4.38
CA SER A 252 26.92 0.19 -3.77
C SER A 252 26.65 0.03 -2.26
N GLY A 253 27.40 0.76 -1.45
CA GLY A 253 27.25 0.71 0.01
C GLY A 253 27.39 -0.70 0.57
N LYS A 254 26.56 -1.01 1.59
CA LYS A 254 26.45 -2.34 2.21
C LYS A 254 25.26 -3.14 1.64
N GLU A 255 24.42 -2.49 0.86
CA GLU A 255 23.13 -3.00 0.40
C GLU A 255 23.22 -3.72 -0.96
N VAL A 256 24.20 -3.36 -1.82
CA VAL A 256 24.39 -3.98 -3.14
C VAL A 256 25.79 -4.56 -3.24
N LYS A 257 25.90 -5.89 -3.36
CA LYS A 257 27.16 -6.63 -3.21
C LYS A 257 27.39 -7.56 -4.40
N GLY A 258 27.83 -7.02 -5.54
CA GLY A 258 28.16 -7.82 -6.71
C GLY A 258 26.95 -8.38 -7.45
N VAL A 259 25.89 -7.60 -7.57
CA VAL A 259 24.64 -8.00 -8.26
C VAL A 259 24.88 -8.07 -9.76
N SER A 260 24.53 -9.23 -10.35
CA SER A 260 24.66 -9.47 -11.79
C SER A 260 23.38 -10.10 -12.34
N PHE A 261 22.81 -9.51 -13.39
CA PHE A 261 21.66 -10.05 -14.13
C PHE A 261 21.51 -9.36 -15.48
N ALA A 262 20.69 -9.94 -16.35
CA ALA A 262 20.36 -9.36 -17.64
C ALA A 262 18.85 -9.33 -17.86
N LEU A 263 18.37 -8.29 -18.56
CA LEU A 263 16.98 -8.16 -18.97
C LEU A 263 16.88 -8.26 -20.50
N LYS A 264 15.90 -9.00 -20.96
CA LYS A 264 15.62 -9.19 -22.40
C LYS A 264 14.56 -8.20 -22.90
N ARG A 265 14.62 -7.85 -24.18
CA ARG A 265 13.64 -6.94 -24.82
C ARG A 265 12.21 -7.48 -24.65
N GLY A 266 11.30 -6.60 -24.23
CA GLY A 266 9.88 -6.95 -24.09
C GLY A 266 9.58 -7.95 -22.96
N SER A 267 10.54 -8.23 -22.06
CA SER A 267 10.31 -9.11 -20.92
C SER A 267 9.77 -8.36 -19.72
N VAL A 268 8.97 -9.07 -18.89
CA VAL A 268 8.63 -8.66 -17.54
C VAL A 268 9.44 -9.53 -16.59
N THR A 269 10.32 -8.91 -15.82
CA THR A 269 11.17 -9.62 -14.83
C THR A 269 10.87 -9.10 -13.44
N GLY A 270 10.64 -9.99 -12.47
CA GLY A 270 10.45 -9.66 -11.07
C GLY A 270 11.76 -9.60 -10.30
N LEU A 271 11.88 -8.69 -9.35
CA LEU A 271 12.95 -8.65 -8.37
C LEU A 271 12.34 -8.79 -6.96
N ALA A 272 12.35 -10.01 -6.45
CA ALA A 272 11.79 -10.40 -5.15
C ALA A 272 12.87 -10.42 -4.05
N GLY A 273 12.44 -10.48 -2.79
CA GLY A 273 13.31 -10.60 -1.61
C GLY A 273 12.67 -10.02 -0.36
N LEU A 274 13.24 -10.29 0.79
CA LEU A 274 12.77 -9.71 2.05
C LEU A 274 13.02 -8.19 2.12
N ALA A 275 12.33 -7.50 3.03
CA ALA A 275 12.61 -6.10 3.33
C ALA A 275 14.09 -5.90 3.68
N GLY A 276 14.74 -4.88 3.10
CA GLY A 276 16.17 -4.63 3.26
C GLY A 276 17.09 -5.57 2.46
N ALA A 277 16.58 -6.38 1.54
CA ALA A 277 17.40 -7.25 0.69
C ALA A 277 18.25 -6.49 -0.34
N GLY A 278 17.99 -5.20 -0.58
CA GLY A 278 18.74 -4.36 -1.52
C GLY A 278 18.05 -4.16 -2.87
N ARG A 279 16.76 -4.48 -2.99
CA ARG A 279 15.98 -4.41 -4.27
C ARG A 279 15.89 -3.00 -4.82
N THR A 280 15.35 -2.07 -4.03
CA THR A 280 15.25 -0.63 -4.36
C THR A 280 16.61 -0.04 -4.66
N GLU A 281 17.61 -0.38 -3.84
CA GLU A 281 18.97 0.12 -4.00
C GLU A 281 19.62 -0.31 -5.32
N VAL A 282 19.31 -1.51 -5.83
CA VAL A 282 19.76 -1.95 -7.18
C VAL A 282 19.14 -1.07 -8.26
N ALA A 283 17.83 -0.78 -8.18
CA ALA A 283 17.16 0.12 -9.13
C ALA A 283 17.74 1.54 -9.08
N GLU A 284 17.96 2.07 -7.86
CA GLU A 284 18.57 3.38 -7.65
C GLU A 284 20.00 3.46 -8.26
N VAL A 285 20.80 2.39 -8.13
CA VAL A 285 22.14 2.32 -8.75
C VAL A 285 22.05 2.34 -10.27
N ILE A 286 21.14 1.57 -10.86
CA ILE A 286 20.93 1.52 -12.31
C ILE A 286 20.49 2.89 -12.84
N CYS A 287 19.64 3.58 -12.07
CA CYS A 287 19.10 4.89 -12.46
C CYS A 287 19.95 6.09 -12.03
N GLY A 288 21.10 5.87 -11.39
CA GLY A 288 22.02 6.95 -10.99
C GLY A 288 21.52 7.81 -9.82
N LEU A 289 20.52 7.33 -9.06
CA LEU A 289 20.07 7.92 -7.80
C LEU A 289 21.03 7.60 -6.66
N ARG A 290 21.69 6.44 -6.74
CA ARG A 290 22.67 5.98 -5.77
C ARG A 290 24.02 5.78 -6.45
N LYS A 291 25.10 6.21 -5.78
CA LYS A 291 26.46 6.11 -6.33
C LYS A 291 26.91 4.66 -6.42
N ARG A 292 27.26 4.22 -7.62
CA ARG A 292 27.90 2.93 -7.87
C ARG A 292 29.35 2.95 -7.39
N SER A 293 29.74 1.95 -6.61
CA SER A 293 31.13 1.77 -6.12
C SER A 293 31.90 0.73 -6.92
N GLY A 294 31.23 -0.16 -7.67
CA GLY A 294 31.86 -1.19 -8.50
C GLY A 294 30.91 -1.76 -9.55
N GLY A 295 31.45 -2.53 -10.49
CA GLY A 295 30.71 -3.17 -11.57
C GLY A 295 30.38 -2.27 -12.75
N SER A 296 29.60 -2.78 -13.71
CA SER A 296 29.20 -2.07 -14.93
C SER A 296 27.72 -2.27 -15.24
N VAL A 297 27.18 -1.31 -15.98
CA VAL A 297 25.86 -1.41 -16.63
C VAL A 297 26.10 -1.33 -18.13
N GLU A 298 25.55 -2.29 -18.85
CA GLU A 298 25.61 -2.34 -20.31
C GLU A 298 24.18 -2.21 -20.87
N LEU A 299 24.02 -1.39 -21.90
CA LEU A 299 22.78 -1.25 -22.65
C LEU A 299 23.05 -1.64 -24.10
N PHE A 300 22.26 -2.59 -24.63
CA PHE A 300 22.41 -3.10 -26.00
C PHE A 300 23.87 -3.51 -26.32
N GLY A 301 24.51 -4.18 -25.33
CA GLY A 301 25.92 -4.63 -25.44
C GLY A 301 26.97 -3.53 -25.31
N LYS A 302 26.58 -2.28 -24.98
CA LYS A 302 27.53 -1.16 -24.78
C LYS A 302 27.54 -0.72 -23.33
N THR A 303 28.72 -0.62 -22.74
CA THR A 303 28.90 -0.09 -21.38
C THR A 303 28.51 1.39 -21.34
N VAL A 304 27.65 1.75 -20.39
CA VAL A 304 27.15 3.11 -20.19
C VAL A 304 27.56 3.65 -18.82
N SER A 305 27.78 4.97 -18.77
CA SER A 305 28.05 5.68 -17.53
C SER A 305 26.79 6.42 -17.09
N ILE A 306 26.09 5.87 -16.10
CA ILE A 306 24.90 6.49 -15.49
C ILE A 306 25.32 6.94 -14.09
N ARG A 307 25.33 8.26 -13.85
CA ARG A 307 25.74 8.88 -12.59
C ARG A 307 24.62 9.72 -11.98
N THR A 308 23.63 10.11 -12.78
CA THR A 308 22.48 10.92 -12.41
C THR A 308 21.21 10.36 -13.03
N PRO A 309 20.03 10.64 -12.50
CA PRO A 309 18.75 10.27 -13.12
C PRO A 309 18.59 10.82 -14.54
N ALA A 310 19.15 12.00 -14.82
CA ALA A 310 19.14 12.57 -16.17
C ALA A 310 19.95 11.72 -17.15
N ASP A 311 21.02 11.04 -16.70
CA ASP A 311 21.76 10.10 -17.53
C ASP A 311 20.93 8.85 -17.84
N ALA A 312 20.17 8.33 -16.85
CA ALA A 312 19.26 7.19 -17.05
C ALA A 312 18.20 7.54 -18.10
N ILE A 313 17.53 8.68 -17.97
CA ILE A 313 16.52 9.15 -18.92
C ILE A 313 17.11 9.31 -20.34
N ARG A 314 18.31 9.89 -20.50
CA ARG A 314 19.00 9.98 -21.79
C ARG A 314 19.30 8.61 -22.41
N ASN A 315 19.51 7.61 -21.57
CA ASN A 315 19.70 6.23 -21.97
C ASN A 315 18.38 5.44 -22.02
N ARG A 316 17.22 6.12 -22.04
CA ARG A 316 15.87 5.55 -22.14
C ARG A 316 15.52 4.57 -21.02
N ILE A 317 16.09 4.78 -19.83
CA ILE A 317 15.71 4.07 -18.60
C ILE A 317 14.91 5.04 -17.75
N VAL A 318 13.73 4.61 -17.29
CA VAL A 318 12.91 5.36 -16.34
C VAL A 318 12.63 4.52 -15.10
N TYR A 319 12.41 5.20 -14.00
CA TYR A 319 12.20 4.60 -12.69
C TYR A 319 10.97 5.20 -12.02
N LEU A 320 10.01 4.35 -11.70
CA LEU A 320 8.87 4.68 -10.85
C LEU A 320 9.25 4.35 -9.42
N THR A 321 9.32 5.35 -8.56
CA THR A 321 9.76 5.23 -7.18
C THR A 321 8.67 4.64 -6.28
N GLU A 322 9.08 3.93 -5.23
CA GLU A 322 8.19 3.39 -4.20
C GLU A 322 7.33 4.49 -3.52
N ASP A 323 7.98 5.60 -3.13
CA ASP A 323 7.30 6.76 -2.52
C ASP A 323 6.97 7.81 -3.56
N ARG A 324 5.74 7.71 -4.10
CA ARG A 324 5.23 8.66 -5.09
C ARG A 324 5.02 10.06 -4.53
N GLN A 325 4.72 10.18 -3.22
CA GLN A 325 4.40 11.48 -2.60
C GLN A 325 5.66 12.26 -2.23
N ALA A 326 6.70 11.59 -1.72
CA ALA A 326 7.93 12.27 -1.35
C ALA A 326 8.86 12.49 -2.53
N SER A 327 8.89 11.57 -3.52
CA SER A 327 9.89 11.61 -4.60
C SER A 327 9.31 11.45 -6.01
N GLY A 328 8.08 10.95 -6.14
CA GLY A 328 7.49 10.64 -7.44
C GLY A 328 6.72 11.80 -8.08
N LEU A 329 5.97 12.57 -7.30
CA LEU A 329 5.08 13.64 -7.77
C LEU A 329 5.25 14.91 -6.93
N LEU A 330 4.84 16.04 -7.48
CA LEU A 330 4.76 17.33 -6.79
C LEU A 330 3.28 17.60 -6.48
N PRO A 331 2.82 17.44 -5.22
CA PRO A 331 1.40 17.47 -4.85
C PRO A 331 0.66 18.74 -5.23
N ASP A 332 1.35 19.90 -5.11
CA ASP A 332 0.79 21.21 -5.40
C ASP A 332 0.76 21.57 -6.89
N PHE A 333 1.44 20.78 -7.74
CA PHE A 333 1.48 20.99 -9.17
C PHE A 333 0.30 20.27 -9.84
N SER A 334 -0.12 20.81 -11.00
CA SER A 334 -1.20 20.24 -11.81
C SER A 334 -0.81 18.87 -12.40
N VAL A 335 -1.81 18.11 -12.85
CA VAL A 335 -1.62 16.89 -13.64
C VAL A 335 -0.72 17.16 -14.84
N THR A 336 -0.98 18.24 -15.59
CA THR A 336 -0.15 18.70 -16.73
C THR A 336 1.31 18.82 -16.34
N ARG A 337 1.61 19.63 -15.34
CA ARG A 337 3.00 19.90 -14.94
C ARG A 337 3.71 18.66 -14.42
N ASN A 338 3.02 17.81 -13.65
CA ASN A 338 3.61 16.58 -13.19
C ASN A 338 3.93 15.62 -14.35
N THR A 339 3.03 15.49 -15.31
CA THR A 339 3.22 14.60 -16.47
C THR A 339 4.43 15.00 -17.31
N THR A 340 4.62 16.28 -17.55
CA THR A 340 5.64 16.80 -18.51
C THR A 340 6.98 17.16 -17.86
N LEU A 341 7.04 17.25 -16.52
CA LEU A 341 8.20 17.76 -15.78
C LEU A 341 9.52 17.03 -16.14
N ALA A 342 9.49 15.72 -16.22
CA ALA A 342 10.71 14.93 -16.48
C ALA A 342 11.19 15.01 -17.93
N SER A 343 10.32 15.45 -18.85
CA SER A 343 10.55 15.56 -20.29
C SER A 343 10.42 17.01 -20.80
N LEU A 344 10.51 17.98 -19.88
CA LEU A 344 10.22 19.42 -20.13
C LEU A 344 10.94 19.98 -21.35
N VAL A 345 12.14 19.47 -21.67
CA VAL A 345 12.91 19.89 -22.86
C VAL A 345 12.13 19.70 -24.15
N LYS A 346 11.23 18.70 -24.26
CA LYS A 346 10.37 18.48 -25.43
C LYS A 346 9.34 19.61 -25.65
N TYR A 347 9.05 20.36 -24.59
CA TYR A 347 8.05 21.42 -24.56
C TYR A 347 8.67 22.82 -24.58
N CYS A 348 10.01 22.90 -24.66
CA CYS A 348 10.73 24.16 -24.69
C CYS A 348 11.23 24.49 -26.08
N THR A 349 11.10 25.78 -26.47
CA THR A 349 11.76 26.34 -27.66
C THR A 349 12.36 27.67 -27.29
N ALA A 350 13.64 27.86 -27.55
CA ALA A 350 14.39 29.09 -27.22
C ALA A 350 14.24 29.53 -25.73
N GLY A 351 14.13 28.56 -24.80
CA GLY A 351 13.97 28.85 -23.37
C GLY A 351 12.53 29.09 -22.91
N PHE A 352 11.56 29.09 -23.80
CA PHE A 352 10.13 29.28 -23.46
C PHE A 352 9.37 27.97 -23.48
N ILE A 353 8.55 27.74 -22.46
CA ILE A 353 7.69 26.56 -22.34
C ILE A 353 6.40 26.77 -23.13
N HIS A 354 6.04 25.77 -23.95
CA HIS A 354 4.79 25.75 -24.71
C HIS A 354 3.67 25.06 -23.91
N SER A 355 3.03 25.79 -22.99
CA SER A 355 2.00 25.25 -22.07
C SER A 355 0.83 24.56 -22.81
N LYS A 356 0.42 25.06 -23.99
CA LYS A 356 -0.62 24.39 -24.78
C LYS A 356 -0.22 22.97 -25.19
N LYS A 357 1.06 22.76 -25.56
CA LYS A 357 1.57 21.44 -25.93
C LYS A 357 1.64 20.51 -24.71
N GLU A 358 2.04 21.01 -23.55
CA GLU A 358 2.03 20.27 -22.31
C GLU A 358 0.61 19.80 -21.95
N THR A 359 -0.37 20.72 -21.98
CA THR A 359 -1.77 20.43 -21.67
C THR A 359 -2.35 19.39 -22.64
N LEU A 360 -2.08 19.47 -23.94
CA LEU A 360 -2.54 18.48 -24.92
C LEU A 360 -1.98 17.08 -24.60
N THR A 361 -0.68 16.97 -24.35
CA THR A 361 -0.05 15.70 -23.96
C THR A 361 -0.64 15.13 -22.66
N ALA A 362 -0.83 15.98 -21.65
CA ALA A 362 -1.46 15.53 -20.40
C ALA A 362 -2.89 15.03 -20.63
N GLN A 363 -3.67 15.70 -21.49
CA GLN A 363 -5.02 15.26 -21.86
C GLN A 363 -5.02 13.92 -22.62
N GLU A 364 -3.99 13.64 -23.44
CA GLU A 364 -3.81 12.35 -24.08
C GLU A 364 -3.59 11.24 -23.06
N TYR A 365 -2.68 11.44 -22.08
CA TYR A 365 -2.45 10.48 -21.00
C TYR A 365 -3.67 10.32 -20.08
N ILE A 366 -4.40 11.40 -19.79
CA ILE A 366 -5.65 11.34 -19.01
C ILE A 366 -6.65 10.40 -19.69
N ARG A 367 -6.80 10.50 -21.01
CA ARG A 367 -7.70 9.64 -21.80
C ARG A 367 -7.18 8.20 -21.91
N GLU A 368 -5.90 8.03 -22.22
CA GLU A 368 -5.28 6.70 -22.43
C GLU A 368 -5.33 5.87 -21.13
N PHE A 369 -5.06 6.48 -19.97
CA PHE A 369 -5.03 5.78 -18.68
C PHE A 369 -6.33 5.88 -17.88
N GLY A 370 -7.34 6.56 -18.42
CA GLY A 370 -8.59 6.75 -17.70
C GLY A 370 -8.37 7.45 -16.34
N ILE A 371 -7.51 8.48 -16.30
CA ILE A 371 -7.24 9.23 -15.08
C ILE A 371 -8.48 10.03 -14.70
N LYS A 372 -9.05 9.75 -13.53
CA LYS A 372 -10.20 10.48 -13.01
C LYS A 372 -9.72 11.79 -12.38
N THR A 373 -9.94 12.88 -13.07
CA THR A 373 -9.60 14.25 -12.66
C THR A 373 -10.65 15.23 -13.18
N GLU A 374 -10.84 16.35 -12.48
CA GLU A 374 -11.75 17.41 -12.92
C GLU A 374 -11.21 18.13 -14.16
N SER A 375 -9.90 18.30 -14.25
CA SER A 375 -9.19 18.89 -15.38
C SER A 375 -7.71 18.53 -15.40
N ALA A 376 -7.04 18.78 -16.52
CA ALA A 376 -5.58 18.62 -16.62
C ALA A 376 -4.81 19.60 -15.70
N GLU A 377 -5.45 20.70 -15.29
CA GLU A 377 -4.86 21.69 -14.40
C GLU A 377 -5.20 21.47 -12.91
N ALA A 378 -5.97 20.42 -12.57
CA ALA A 378 -6.23 20.05 -11.18
C ALA A 378 -4.93 19.66 -10.46
N PRO A 379 -4.74 20.07 -9.18
CA PRO A 379 -3.57 19.70 -8.40
C PRO A 379 -3.56 18.19 -8.10
N ILE A 380 -2.37 17.59 -8.08
CA ILE A 380 -2.21 16.14 -7.81
C ILE A 380 -2.80 15.74 -6.45
N ALA A 381 -2.70 16.61 -5.44
CA ALA A 381 -3.24 16.36 -4.10
C ALA A 381 -4.76 16.08 -4.10
N SER A 382 -5.50 16.52 -5.11
CA SER A 382 -6.96 16.27 -5.23
C SER A 382 -7.30 14.89 -5.79
N LEU A 383 -6.33 14.15 -6.33
CA LEU A 383 -6.55 12.85 -6.96
C LEU A 383 -6.46 11.70 -5.94
N SER A 384 -7.22 10.63 -6.17
CA SER A 384 -7.05 9.37 -5.44
C SER A 384 -5.66 8.75 -5.70
N GLY A 385 -5.20 7.89 -4.77
CA GLY A 385 -3.90 7.23 -4.88
C GLY A 385 -3.69 6.49 -6.20
N GLY A 386 -4.71 5.78 -6.71
CA GLY A 386 -4.64 5.09 -8.00
C GLY A 386 -4.47 6.07 -9.18
N ASN A 387 -5.16 7.22 -9.16
CA ASN A 387 -5.01 8.23 -10.20
C ASN A 387 -3.66 8.95 -10.11
N GLN A 388 -3.15 9.21 -8.90
CA GLN A 388 -1.78 9.71 -8.70
C GLN A 388 -0.74 8.76 -9.29
N GLN A 389 -0.91 7.44 -9.08
CA GLN A 389 -0.03 6.42 -9.64
C GLN A 389 -0.03 6.42 -11.17
N LYS A 390 -1.20 6.56 -11.78
CA LYS A 390 -1.33 6.69 -13.24
C LYS A 390 -0.62 7.94 -13.77
N VAL A 391 -0.68 9.07 -13.07
CA VAL A 391 0.07 10.29 -13.43
C VAL A 391 1.58 10.07 -13.29
N ALA A 392 2.04 9.39 -12.23
CA ALA A 392 3.46 9.06 -12.06
C ALA A 392 3.99 8.15 -13.20
N ILE A 393 3.19 7.19 -13.64
CA ILE A 393 3.50 6.35 -14.78
C ILE A 393 3.53 7.18 -16.08
N ALA A 394 2.56 8.06 -16.30
CA ALA A 394 2.51 8.96 -17.46
C ALA A 394 3.76 9.87 -17.54
N LYS A 395 4.18 10.44 -16.40
CA LYS A 395 5.42 11.21 -16.25
C LYS A 395 6.65 10.44 -16.74
N CYS A 396 6.74 9.15 -16.37
CA CYS A 396 7.84 8.29 -16.80
C CYS A 396 7.79 8.02 -18.29
N LEU A 397 6.61 7.68 -18.82
CA LEU A 397 6.41 7.33 -20.23
C LEU A 397 6.61 8.50 -21.20
N ASP A 398 6.34 9.71 -20.74
CA ASP A 398 6.56 10.89 -21.58
C ASP A 398 8.03 11.05 -21.99
N ASN A 399 8.95 10.35 -21.35
CA ASN A 399 10.36 10.25 -21.77
C ASN A 399 10.62 9.22 -22.88
N ALA A 400 9.59 8.51 -23.39
CA ALA A 400 9.69 7.44 -24.38
C ALA A 400 10.77 6.38 -24.01
N PRO A 401 10.65 5.72 -22.85
CA PRO A 401 11.64 4.75 -22.39
C PRO A 401 11.63 3.46 -23.20
N GLU A 402 12.75 2.73 -23.18
CA GLU A 402 12.86 1.34 -23.62
C GLU A 402 12.91 0.36 -22.45
N ILE A 403 13.32 0.87 -21.28
CA ILE A 403 13.39 0.10 -20.03
C ILE A 403 12.64 0.87 -18.95
N PHE A 404 11.67 0.20 -18.32
CA PHE A 404 10.90 0.77 -17.24
C PHE A 404 11.08 -0.08 -15.97
N ILE A 405 11.59 0.55 -14.92
CA ILE A 405 11.74 -0.06 -13.59
C ILE A 405 10.59 0.45 -12.72
N PHE A 406 9.76 -0.49 -12.25
CA PHE A 406 8.62 -0.24 -11.37
C PHE A 406 9.00 -0.70 -9.95
N ASP A 407 9.06 0.23 -9.01
CA ASP A 407 9.30 -0.09 -7.60
C ASP A 407 8.00 0.08 -6.82
N GLU A 408 7.46 -1.04 -6.30
CA GLU A 408 6.18 -1.12 -5.60
C GLU A 408 5.03 -0.44 -6.39
N PRO A 409 4.76 -0.84 -7.66
CA PRO A 409 3.88 -0.08 -8.56
C PRO A 409 2.45 0.04 -8.07
N THR A 410 1.99 -0.86 -7.20
CA THR A 410 0.61 -0.87 -6.69
C THR A 410 0.49 -0.55 -5.20
N ARG A 411 1.59 -0.10 -4.57
CA ARG A 411 1.56 0.26 -3.15
C ARG A 411 0.60 1.42 -2.88
N GLY A 412 -0.34 1.20 -1.93
CA GLY A 412 -1.37 2.19 -1.58
C GLY A 412 -2.37 2.47 -2.69
N VAL A 413 -2.57 1.50 -3.58
CA VAL A 413 -3.56 1.53 -4.67
C VAL A 413 -4.67 0.51 -4.36
N ASP A 414 -5.91 0.86 -4.64
CA ASP A 414 -7.06 -0.03 -4.47
C ASP A 414 -7.06 -1.21 -5.46
N VAL A 415 -7.85 -2.25 -5.17
CA VAL A 415 -7.84 -3.50 -5.95
C VAL A 415 -8.21 -3.28 -7.42
N GLY A 416 -9.18 -2.41 -7.71
CA GLY A 416 -9.59 -2.12 -9.08
C GLY A 416 -8.49 -1.40 -9.87
N ALA A 417 -7.85 -0.40 -9.26
CA ALA A 417 -6.76 0.33 -9.89
C ALA A 417 -5.47 -0.51 -9.99
N ARG A 418 -5.24 -1.49 -9.09
CA ARG A 418 -4.12 -2.46 -9.24
C ARG A 418 -4.23 -3.22 -10.55
N ARG A 419 -5.42 -3.77 -10.84
CA ARG A 419 -5.67 -4.51 -12.09
C ARG A 419 -5.37 -3.65 -13.32
N GLU A 420 -5.80 -2.39 -13.33
CA GLU A 420 -5.56 -1.47 -14.44
C GLU A 420 -4.04 -1.21 -14.63
N ILE A 421 -3.27 -1.11 -13.54
CA ILE A 421 -1.81 -0.98 -13.59
C ILE A 421 -1.16 -2.25 -14.14
N TYR A 422 -1.61 -3.44 -13.74
CA TYR A 422 -1.10 -4.71 -14.26
C TYR A 422 -1.37 -4.89 -15.74
N ASP A 423 -2.60 -4.62 -16.19
CA ASP A 423 -2.97 -4.64 -17.60
C ASP A 423 -2.11 -3.66 -18.42
N PHE A 424 -1.84 -2.50 -17.84
CA PHE A 424 -0.99 -1.49 -18.43
C PHE A 424 0.48 -1.96 -18.57
N ILE A 425 1.09 -2.51 -17.52
CA ILE A 425 2.46 -3.07 -17.57
C ILE A 425 2.55 -4.17 -18.63
N ALA A 426 1.57 -5.07 -18.67
CA ALA A 426 1.48 -6.11 -19.67
C ALA A 426 1.37 -5.55 -21.10
N ALA A 427 0.58 -4.49 -21.30
CA ALA A 427 0.44 -3.83 -22.60
C ALA A 427 1.75 -3.16 -23.04
N LEU A 428 2.52 -2.57 -22.12
CA LEU A 428 3.84 -2.02 -22.42
C LEU A 428 4.82 -3.10 -22.86
N ALA A 429 4.87 -4.23 -22.16
CA ALA A 429 5.73 -5.35 -22.50
C ALA A 429 5.36 -5.94 -23.88
N LYS A 430 4.06 -6.08 -24.20
CA LYS A 430 3.57 -6.48 -25.52
C LYS A 430 4.03 -5.53 -26.63
N LYS A 431 4.16 -4.23 -26.33
CA LYS A 431 4.72 -3.22 -27.26
C LYS A 431 6.26 -3.27 -27.36
N GLY A 432 6.94 -4.22 -26.69
CA GLY A 432 8.39 -4.42 -26.74
C GLY A 432 9.17 -3.65 -25.65
N MET A 433 8.51 -2.99 -24.72
CA MET A 433 9.16 -2.35 -23.57
C MET A 433 9.63 -3.39 -22.56
N THR A 434 10.83 -3.22 -22.04
CA THR A 434 11.40 -4.12 -21.02
C THR A 434 11.02 -3.61 -19.63
N CYS A 435 10.38 -4.44 -18.81
CA CYS A 435 9.88 -4.08 -17.51
C CYS A 435 10.61 -4.86 -16.41
N LEU A 436 11.14 -4.16 -15.41
CA LEU A 436 11.61 -4.73 -14.15
C LEU A 436 10.63 -4.33 -13.05
N ILE A 437 10.00 -5.30 -12.40
CA ILE A 437 9.05 -5.08 -11.30
C ILE A 437 9.73 -5.45 -9.99
N ILE A 438 9.81 -4.51 -9.07
CA ILE A 438 10.23 -4.70 -7.69
C ILE A 438 8.97 -4.65 -6.85
N SER A 439 8.68 -5.69 -6.08
CA SER A 439 7.54 -5.69 -5.16
C SER A 439 7.82 -6.51 -3.91
N SER A 440 7.23 -6.08 -2.80
CA SER A 440 7.12 -6.85 -1.56
C SER A 440 5.89 -7.75 -1.54
N ASP A 441 4.93 -7.52 -2.44
CA ASP A 441 3.74 -8.32 -2.61
C ASP A 441 4.07 -9.58 -3.43
N MET A 442 4.01 -10.73 -2.76
CA MET A 442 4.35 -12.02 -3.36
C MET A 442 3.40 -12.38 -4.52
N ASP A 443 2.11 -12.08 -4.34
CA ASP A 443 1.09 -12.41 -5.34
C ASP A 443 1.29 -11.56 -6.59
N GLU A 444 1.67 -10.27 -6.43
CA GLU A 444 2.02 -9.39 -7.55
C GLU A 444 3.20 -9.94 -8.37
N ILE A 445 4.28 -10.31 -7.68
CA ILE A 445 5.48 -10.84 -8.35
C ILE A 445 5.18 -12.17 -9.07
N ILE A 446 4.47 -13.09 -8.42
CA ILE A 446 4.10 -14.39 -8.98
C ILE A 446 3.12 -14.23 -10.15
N GLY A 447 2.13 -13.35 -9.98
CA GLY A 447 1.08 -13.14 -10.99
C GLY A 447 1.57 -12.43 -12.25
N MET A 448 2.49 -11.49 -12.09
CA MET A 448 2.95 -10.60 -13.18
C MET A 448 4.20 -11.10 -13.91
N CYS A 449 5.10 -11.81 -13.24
CA CYS A 449 6.45 -12.03 -13.72
C CYS A 449 6.70 -13.50 -14.11
N PRO A 450 6.94 -13.80 -15.39
CA PRO A 450 7.31 -15.15 -15.84
C PRO A 450 8.74 -15.54 -15.47
N ARG A 451 9.55 -14.58 -15.01
CA ARG A 451 10.92 -14.73 -14.53
C ARG A 451 11.12 -13.88 -13.29
N ILE A 452 11.69 -14.46 -12.23
CA ILE A 452 11.91 -13.80 -10.95
C ILE A 452 13.37 -13.98 -10.53
N LEU A 453 14.02 -12.85 -10.22
CA LEU A 453 15.31 -12.79 -9.54
C LEU A 453 15.04 -12.60 -8.04
N VAL A 454 15.65 -13.43 -7.20
CA VAL A 454 15.45 -13.33 -5.74
C VAL A 454 16.69 -12.77 -5.08
N MET A 455 16.54 -11.64 -4.39
CA MET A 455 17.61 -11.01 -3.64
C MET A 455 17.64 -11.45 -2.18
N ARG A 456 18.87 -11.60 -1.66
CA ARG A 456 19.15 -11.84 -0.24
C ARG A 456 20.42 -11.11 0.18
N ALA A 457 20.31 -10.29 1.22
CA ALA A 457 21.45 -9.59 1.85
C ALA A 457 22.40 -8.87 0.86
N GLY A 458 21.81 -8.26 -0.19
CA GLY A 458 22.52 -7.47 -1.19
C GLY A 458 23.06 -8.24 -2.40
N THR A 459 22.73 -9.51 -2.55
CA THR A 459 23.13 -10.37 -3.69
C THR A 459 21.94 -11.06 -4.33
N ILE A 460 22.05 -11.50 -5.60
CA ILE A 460 21.08 -12.42 -6.20
C ILE A 460 21.31 -13.81 -5.62
N ALA A 461 20.33 -14.32 -4.89
CA ALA A 461 20.36 -15.65 -4.28
C ALA A 461 19.95 -16.76 -5.27
N GLY A 462 19.18 -16.42 -6.28
CA GLY A 462 18.76 -17.35 -7.33
C GLY A 462 17.79 -16.71 -8.33
N GLU A 463 17.47 -17.48 -9.36
CA GLU A 463 16.53 -17.14 -10.42
C GLU A 463 15.49 -18.24 -10.53
N LEU A 464 14.21 -17.87 -10.70
CA LEU A 464 13.08 -18.77 -10.87
C LEU A 464 12.37 -18.47 -12.19
N ASN A 465 11.94 -19.52 -12.89
CA ASN A 465 11.26 -19.40 -14.17
C ASN A 465 10.05 -20.33 -14.25
N GLY A 466 8.96 -19.89 -14.84
CA GLY A 466 7.78 -20.70 -15.13
C GLY A 466 7.27 -21.48 -13.92
N LYS A 467 7.25 -22.81 -13.96
CA LYS A 467 6.71 -23.66 -12.88
C LYS A 467 7.51 -23.64 -11.57
N GLU A 468 8.74 -23.13 -11.58
CA GLU A 468 9.52 -22.97 -10.36
C GLU A 468 9.07 -21.77 -9.52
N ILE A 469 8.27 -20.87 -10.10
CA ILE A 469 7.75 -19.67 -9.44
C ILE A 469 6.64 -20.09 -8.48
N THR A 470 7.00 -20.28 -7.22
CA THR A 470 6.09 -20.50 -6.11
C THR A 470 6.50 -19.66 -4.92
N GLN A 471 5.56 -19.32 -4.06
CA GLN A 471 5.84 -18.54 -2.85
C GLN A 471 6.93 -19.24 -1.99
N GLU A 472 6.87 -20.57 -1.89
CA GLU A 472 7.84 -21.35 -1.11
C GLU A 472 9.25 -21.25 -1.68
N ASN A 473 9.43 -21.36 -3.02
CA ASN A 473 10.73 -21.28 -3.65
C ASN A 473 11.33 -19.86 -3.54
N ILE A 474 10.48 -18.82 -3.68
CA ILE A 474 10.91 -17.43 -3.48
C ILE A 474 11.38 -17.24 -2.03
N MET A 475 10.59 -17.68 -1.05
CA MET A 475 10.94 -17.56 0.37
C MET A 475 12.17 -18.38 0.72
N TYR A 476 12.33 -19.56 0.15
CA TYR A 476 13.52 -20.40 0.32
C TYR A 476 14.80 -19.67 -0.10
N LEU A 477 14.81 -19.06 -1.29
CA LEU A 477 15.95 -18.28 -1.79
C LEU A 477 16.16 -17.01 -0.94
N ALA A 478 15.08 -16.32 -0.59
CA ALA A 478 15.14 -15.07 0.17
C ALA A 478 15.63 -15.24 1.61
N THR A 479 15.31 -16.36 2.26
CA THR A 479 15.74 -16.67 3.64
C THR A 479 17.05 -17.47 3.70
N GLY A 480 17.33 -18.30 2.69
CA GLY A 480 18.46 -19.22 2.67
C GLY A 480 18.30 -20.47 3.54
N VAL A 481 17.10 -20.75 4.02
CA VAL A 481 16.78 -21.95 4.77
C VAL A 481 16.79 -23.13 3.80
N LYS A 482 17.54 -24.19 4.02
CA LYS A 482 17.57 -25.36 3.14
C LYS A 482 16.25 -26.13 3.21
N LYS A 483 15.72 -26.55 2.05
CA LYS A 483 14.64 -27.53 1.97
C LYS A 483 15.08 -28.78 2.72
N GLN A 484 14.36 -29.16 3.80
CA GLN A 484 14.55 -30.44 4.47
C GLN A 484 14.05 -31.59 3.60
#